data_d9f2106b0914f5363a5423ebb4cf73c4
#
_entry.id   d9f2106b0914f5363a5423ebb4cf73c4
#
_cell.length_a   1.000
_cell.length_b   1.000
_cell.length_c   1.000
_cell.angle_alpha   90.00
_cell.angle_beta   90.00
_cell.angle_gamma   90.00
#
_symmetry.space_group_name_H-M   'P 1'
#
loop_
_entity.id
_entity.type
_entity.pdbx_description
1 polymer ?
#
loop_
_entity_poly.entity_id
_entity_poly.type
_entity_poly.pdbx_seq_one_letter_code
_entity_poly.pdbx_strand_id
1 'polypeptide(L)'
;MRKHIIWSPLAVSDLYNTLDYLQNKWNEQVILAFLDEIEKLLQQVSVNPKQFPLVNWKKDVRICVLTKHTTLFYRENKETVELLRFFDTR
;
A
#
# COMPACT_ATOMS: atom_id res chain seq x y z
N MET A 1 9.49 10.74 -13.95
CA MET A 1 10.19 11.15 -12.72
C MET A 1 9.52 10.50 -11.50
N ARG A 2 10.32 10.04 -10.56
CA ARG A 2 9.79 9.30 -9.39
C ARG A 2 9.24 10.27 -8.35
N LYS A 3 8.02 10.03 -7.88
CA LYS A 3 7.41 10.83 -6.82
C LYS A 3 7.81 10.29 -5.45
N HIS A 4 7.86 11.19 -4.47
CA HIS A 4 8.20 10.84 -3.10
C HIS A 4 7.00 10.16 -2.41
N ILE A 5 7.25 9.02 -1.77
CA ILE A 5 6.19 8.27 -1.05
C ILE A 5 6.08 8.80 0.37
N ILE A 6 4.85 9.12 0.79
CA ILE A 6 4.55 9.56 2.15
C ILE A 6 3.55 8.59 2.76
N TRP A 7 3.88 8.06 3.93
CA TRP A 7 3.00 7.15 4.68
C TRP A 7 2.12 7.96 5.62
N SER A 8 0.81 7.84 5.49
CA SER A 8 -0.08 8.41 6.49
C SER A 8 0.03 7.63 7.81
N PRO A 9 -0.33 8.24 8.95
CA PRO A 9 -0.34 7.49 10.22
C PRO A 9 -1.23 6.25 10.17
N LEU A 10 -2.37 6.30 9.49
CA LEU A 10 -3.25 5.15 9.35
C LEU A 10 -2.60 4.04 8.54
N ALA A 11 -1.89 4.40 7.46
CA ALA A 11 -1.21 3.39 6.64
C ALA A 11 -0.10 2.70 7.44
N VAL A 12 0.64 3.46 8.24
CA VAL A 12 1.67 2.89 9.12
C VAL A 12 1.04 1.93 10.12
N SER A 13 -0.04 2.35 10.76
CA SER A 13 -0.75 1.51 11.72
C SER A 13 -1.29 0.24 11.06
N ASP A 14 -1.85 0.35 9.87
CA ASP A 14 -2.34 -0.81 9.10
C ASP A 14 -1.21 -1.79 8.81
N LEU A 15 -0.04 -1.27 8.43
CA LEU A 15 1.11 -2.12 8.16
C LEU A 15 1.53 -2.91 9.39
N TYR A 16 1.67 -2.24 10.53
CA TYR A 16 2.07 -2.92 11.77
C TYR A 16 1.05 -3.96 12.20
N ASN A 17 -0.24 -3.66 12.04
CA ASN A 17 -1.29 -4.64 12.38
C ASN A 17 -1.19 -5.88 11.48
N THR A 18 -0.93 -5.70 10.20
CA THR A 18 -0.78 -6.82 9.27
C THR A 18 0.48 -7.63 9.58
N LEU A 19 1.60 -6.96 9.88
CA LEU A 19 2.83 -7.66 10.24
C LEU A 19 2.67 -8.46 11.53
N ASP A 20 1.97 -7.90 12.51
CA ASP A 20 1.68 -8.59 13.76
C ASP A 20 0.84 -9.84 13.52
N TYR A 21 -0.19 -9.74 12.67
CA TYR A 21 -1.00 -10.88 12.28
C TYR A 21 -0.14 -11.96 11.60
N LEU A 22 0.71 -11.56 10.65
CA LEU A 22 1.54 -12.52 9.93
C LEU A 22 2.57 -13.19 10.85
N GLN A 23 3.12 -12.45 11.79
CA GLN A 23 4.07 -13.01 12.76
C GLN A 23 3.42 -14.07 13.64
N ASN A 24 2.16 -13.87 14.01
CA ASN A 24 1.46 -14.80 14.89
C ASN A 24 0.89 -16.02 14.15
N LYS A 25 0.62 -15.90 12.85
CA LYS A 25 -0.05 -16.97 12.08
C LYS A 25 0.87 -17.68 11.09
N TRP A 26 1.97 -17.04 10.70
CA TRP A 26 2.83 -17.52 9.63
C TRP A 26 4.30 -17.39 10.05
N ASN A 27 5.19 -17.81 9.16
CA ASN A 27 6.62 -17.75 9.44
C ASN A 27 7.25 -16.48 8.89
N GLU A 28 8.55 -16.32 9.21
CA GLU A 28 9.33 -15.17 8.78
C GLU A 28 9.39 -15.04 7.26
N GLN A 29 9.41 -16.15 6.53
CA GLN A 29 9.48 -16.10 5.07
C GLN A 29 8.26 -15.41 4.47
N VAL A 30 7.08 -15.64 5.05
CA VAL A 30 5.85 -14.98 4.61
C VAL A 30 5.93 -13.48 4.85
N ILE A 31 6.48 -13.07 5.99
CA ILE A 31 6.65 -11.65 6.32
C ILE A 31 7.60 -10.98 5.30
N LEU A 32 8.74 -11.62 5.03
CA LEU A 32 9.71 -11.07 4.08
C LEU A 32 9.13 -10.98 2.67
N ALA A 33 8.38 -11.98 2.25
CA ALA A 33 7.70 -11.95 0.95
C ALA A 33 6.68 -10.82 0.87
N PHE A 34 5.93 -10.59 1.94
CA PHE A 34 4.96 -9.52 2.00
C PHE A 34 5.63 -8.14 1.90
N LEU A 35 6.71 -7.94 2.66
CA LEU A 35 7.45 -6.68 2.61
C LEU A 35 8.06 -6.44 1.23
N ASP A 36 8.55 -7.49 0.57
CA ASP A 36 9.09 -7.39 -0.79
C ASP A 36 8.00 -6.97 -1.79
N GLU A 37 6.80 -7.52 -1.66
CA GLU A 37 5.68 -7.13 -2.51
C GLU A 37 5.30 -5.66 -2.30
N ILE A 38 5.31 -5.19 -1.05
CA ILE A 38 5.06 -3.78 -0.76
C ILE A 38 6.11 -2.91 -1.46
N GLU A 39 7.38 -3.25 -1.33
CA GLU A 39 8.45 -2.46 -1.92
C GLU A 39 8.31 -2.38 -3.44
N LYS A 40 8.03 -3.50 -4.09
CA LYS A 40 7.82 -3.53 -5.55
C LYS A 40 6.64 -2.65 -5.96
N LEU A 41 5.54 -2.75 -5.22
CA LEU A 41 4.35 -1.96 -5.53
C LEU A 41 4.62 -0.48 -5.36
N LEU A 42 5.30 -0.09 -4.29
CA LEU A 42 5.61 1.32 -4.04
C LEU A 42 6.53 1.90 -5.11
N GLN A 43 7.46 1.11 -5.64
CA GLN A 43 8.29 1.54 -6.76
C GLN A 43 7.43 1.82 -7.99
N GLN A 44 6.50 0.93 -8.32
CA GLN A 44 5.59 1.13 -9.44
C GLN A 44 4.74 2.38 -9.27
N VAL A 45 4.18 2.57 -8.08
CA VAL A 45 3.31 3.71 -7.78
C VAL A 45 4.11 5.01 -7.85
N SER A 46 5.34 5.02 -7.35
CA SER A 46 6.16 6.24 -7.35
C SER A 46 6.54 6.69 -8.76
N VAL A 47 6.73 5.74 -9.67
CA VAL A 47 7.11 6.03 -11.07
C VAL A 47 5.89 6.40 -11.90
N ASN A 48 4.78 5.68 -11.73
CA ASN A 48 3.57 5.92 -12.51
C ASN A 48 2.34 5.78 -11.62
N PRO A 49 2.03 6.81 -10.81
CA PRO A 49 0.90 6.72 -9.89
C PRO A 49 -0.45 6.63 -10.57
N LYS A 50 -0.55 6.97 -11.85
CA LYS A 50 -1.82 6.95 -12.58
C LYS A 50 -2.14 5.59 -13.19
N GLN A 51 -1.27 4.60 -13.05
CA GLN A 51 -1.50 3.29 -13.65
C GLN A 51 -2.62 2.48 -12.99
N PHE A 52 -3.00 2.83 -11.76
CA PHE A 52 -4.06 2.14 -11.02
C PHE A 52 -5.35 2.94 -11.04
N PRO A 53 -6.52 2.27 -10.97
CA PRO A 53 -7.80 2.97 -11.13
C PRO A 53 -8.16 3.87 -9.96
N LEU A 54 -8.95 4.89 -10.27
CA LEU A 54 -9.56 5.75 -9.26
C LEU A 54 -10.77 5.03 -8.64
N VAL A 55 -10.97 5.24 -7.34
CA VAL A 55 -12.23 4.83 -6.72
C VAL A 55 -13.30 5.87 -7.06
N ASN A 56 -14.58 5.45 -7.05
CA ASN A 56 -15.67 6.36 -7.44
C ASN A 56 -16.33 7.06 -6.25
N TRP A 57 -15.95 6.69 -5.02
CA TRP A 57 -16.58 7.20 -3.80
C TRP A 57 -15.73 8.22 -3.04
N LYS A 58 -14.52 8.50 -3.53
CA LYS A 58 -13.65 9.51 -2.90
C LYS A 58 -12.74 10.14 -3.95
N LYS A 59 -12.70 11.47 -3.96
CA LYS A 59 -11.97 12.21 -4.97
C LYS A 59 -10.46 11.94 -4.92
N ASP A 60 -9.89 11.70 -6.09
CA ASP A 60 -8.44 11.57 -6.31
C ASP A 60 -7.80 10.39 -5.58
N VAL A 61 -8.58 9.44 -5.10
CA VAL A 61 -8.05 8.24 -4.44
C VAL A 61 -7.98 7.11 -5.45
N ARG A 62 -6.85 6.43 -5.48
CA ARG A 62 -6.64 5.25 -6.32
C ARG A 62 -6.53 4.00 -5.47
N ILE A 63 -6.83 2.88 -6.09
CA ILE A 63 -6.86 1.58 -5.42
C ILE A 63 -5.98 0.62 -6.20
N CYS A 64 -5.13 -0.11 -5.47
CA CYS A 64 -4.41 -1.22 -6.09
C CYS A 64 -4.33 -2.41 -5.14
N VAL A 65 -4.40 -3.60 -5.73
CA VAL A 65 -4.38 -4.85 -4.97
C VAL A 65 -2.93 -5.28 -4.79
N LEU A 66 -2.48 -5.35 -3.53
CA LEU A 66 -1.14 -5.83 -3.21
C LEU A 66 -1.08 -7.35 -3.19
N THR A 67 -2.02 -7.96 -2.46
CA THR A 67 -2.23 -9.41 -2.43
C THR A 67 -3.72 -9.66 -2.49
N LYS A 68 -4.15 -10.92 -2.58
CA LYS A 68 -5.59 -11.21 -2.61
C LYS A 68 -6.32 -10.77 -1.34
N HIS A 69 -5.58 -10.48 -0.26
CA HIS A 69 -6.17 -10.05 1.02
C HIS A 69 -5.90 -8.60 1.36
N THR A 70 -4.97 -7.95 0.68
CA THR A 70 -4.51 -6.62 1.07
C THR A 70 -4.62 -5.66 -0.10
N THR A 71 -5.28 -4.53 0.14
CA THR A 71 -5.50 -3.49 -0.86
C THR A 71 -4.90 -2.19 -0.36
N LEU A 72 -4.20 -1.48 -1.24
CA LEU A 72 -3.63 -0.17 -0.94
C LEU A 72 -4.53 0.92 -1.53
N PHE A 73 -4.86 1.92 -0.71
CA PHE A 73 -5.48 3.16 -1.15
C PHE A 73 -4.47 4.28 -1.06
N TYR A 74 -4.31 5.04 -2.14
CA TYR A 74 -3.35 6.13 -2.15
C TYR A 74 -3.88 7.32 -2.96
N ARG A 75 -3.28 8.48 -2.73
CA ARG A 75 -3.59 9.71 -3.44
C ARG A 75 -2.33 10.30 -4.04
N GLU A 76 -2.42 10.64 -5.33
CA GLU A 76 -1.33 11.33 -6.00
C GLU A 76 -1.45 12.83 -5.75
N ASN A 77 -0.37 13.44 -5.27
CA ASN A 77 -0.22 14.89 -5.19
C ASN A 77 0.82 15.34 -6.22
N LYS A 78 1.11 16.64 -6.26
CA LYS A 78 1.99 17.19 -7.30
C LYS A 78 3.36 16.52 -7.30
N GLU A 79 3.98 16.37 -6.14
CA GLU A 79 5.34 15.82 -6.03
C GLU A 79 5.40 14.56 -5.17
N THR A 80 4.28 14.14 -4.62
CA THR A 80 4.23 13.02 -3.68
C THR A 80 3.12 12.07 -4.00
N VAL A 81 3.24 10.86 -3.47
CA VAL A 81 2.14 9.89 -3.38
C VAL A 81 1.92 9.61 -1.90
N GLU A 82 0.72 9.90 -1.43
CA GLU A 82 0.35 9.68 -0.05
C GLU A 82 -0.36 8.33 0.08
N LEU A 83 0.21 7.43 0.89
CA LEU A 83 -0.42 6.14 1.18
C LEU A 83 -1.46 6.37 2.27
N LEU A 84 -2.73 6.13 1.95
CA LEU A 84 -3.84 6.44 2.86
C LEU A 84 -4.16 5.27 3.78
N ARG A 85 -4.34 4.09 3.24
CA ARG A 85 -4.67 2.89 3.98
C ARG A 85 -4.12 1.65 3.31
N PHE A 86 -3.72 0.67 4.12
CA PHE A 86 -3.59 -0.72 3.69
C PHE A 86 -4.75 -1.48 4.32
N PHE A 87 -5.68 -1.91 3.50
CA PHE A 87 -6.88 -2.58 3.98
C PHE A 87 -6.71 -4.09 3.84
N ASP A 88 -6.78 -4.80 4.97
CA ASP A 88 -6.61 -6.25 5.00
C ASP A 88 -7.95 -6.90 5.31
N THR A 89 -8.37 -7.83 4.45
CA THR A 89 -9.66 -8.51 4.58
C THR A 89 -9.57 -9.84 5.33
N ARG A 90 -8.41 -10.17 5.86
CA ARG A 90 -8.25 -11.41 6.64
C ARG A 90 -8.83 -11.34 8.03
#